data_35427e240938aa34504323b2f9009260
#
_entry.id   35427e240938aa34504323b2f9009260
#
_cell.length_a   1.000
_cell.length_b   1.000
_cell.length_c   1.000
_cell.angle_alpha   90.00
_cell.angle_beta   90.00
_cell.angle_gamma   90.00
#
_symmetry.space_group_name_H-M   'P 1'
#
loop_
_entity.id
_entity.type
_entity.pdbx_description
1 polymer ?
#
loop_
_entity_poly.entity_id
_entity_poly.type
_entity_poly.pdbx_seq_one_letter_code
_entity_poly.pdbx_strand_id
1 'polypeptide(L)'
;MGKIIAVANQKGGVGKTTTAVNLAAALAAEDKKVLLVDADPQANATSGAGIVRAASRRSLYDALISGESVREIVLATEIPTLWVLPSDKNLAGAEIELVERADRSYALKKLLAGVRDYFHYIIIDCPPSLGVLTINGLTAADSLLVPIQCEYYALEGVTELFDTLARLRRELNPKLTIEGLLLTMYDERTNLSSAVSKDLRDFYGSQVLKTVIPRNVRLAEAPSFGKPIMLYDNRSRGAESYMELAKEILGHG
;
A
#
# COMPACT_ATOMS: atom_id res chain seq x y z
N MET A 1 -1.12 -0.53 19.91
CA MET A 1 -0.17 0.01 18.94
C MET A 1 -0.63 -0.36 17.54
N GLY A 2 -0.84 0.61 16.66
CA GLY A 2 -1.36 0.35 15.30
C GLY A 2 -0.41 -0.51 14.46
N LYS A 3 -0.96 -1.38 13.61
CA LYS A 3 -0.20 -2.21 12.67
C LYS A 3 0.11 -1.41 11.39
N ILE A 4 1.38 -1.38 10.98
CA ILE A 4 1.82 -0.69 9.77
C ILE A 4 2.07 -1.72 8.67
N ILE A 5 1.33 -1.62 7.57
CA ILE A 5 1.42 -2.50 6.40
C ILE A 5 1.91 -1.68 5.20
N ALA A 6 3.08 -2.01 4.66
CA ALA A 6 3.51 -1.45 3.39
C ALA A 6 2.92 -2.26 2.24
N VAL A 7 2.45 -1.59 1.19
CA VAL A 7 2.01 -2.21 -0.06
C VAL A 7 3.07 -1.90 -1.12
N ALA A 8 3.88 -2.88 -1.47
CA ALA A 8 4.99 -2.68 -2.39
C ALA A 8 5.21 -3.86 -3.35
N ASN A 9 5.68 -3.53 -4.54
CA ASN A 9 6.20 -4.44 -5.55
C ASN A 9 7.02 -3.60 -6.54
N GLN A 10 8.15 -4.14 -7.02
CA GLN A 10 9.01 -3.48 -8.00
C GLN A 10 8.34 -3.30 -9.36
N LYS A 11 7.44 -4.21 -9.72
CA LYS A 11 6.72 -4.17 -10.99
C LYS A 11 5.66 -3.07 -10.98
N GLY A 12 5.67 -2.23 -12.01
CA GLY A 12 4.61 -1.26 -12.26
C GLY A 12 3.29 -1.92 -12.67
N GLY A 13 2.15 -1.29 -12.37
CA GLY A 13 0.85 -1.74 -12.86
C GLY A 13 0.24 -2.97 -12.18
N VAL A 14 0.85 -3.53 -11.13
CA VAL A 14 0.33 -4.73 -10.44
C VAL A 14 -0.80 -4.44 -9.44
N GLY A 15 -1.29 -3.21 -9.37
CA GLY A 15 -2.39 -2.84 -8.47
C GLY A 15 -1.98 -2.44 -7.05
N LYS A 16 -0.75 -1.95 -6.83
CA LYS A 16 -0.30 -1.45 -5.51
C LYS A 16 -1.23 -0.38 -4.94
N THR A 17 -1.35 0.74 -5.62
CA THR A 17 -2.20 1.87 -5.22
C THR A 17 -3.67 1.46 -5.09
N THR A 18 -4.17 0.68 -6.05
CA THR A 18 -5.54 0.15 -5.98
C THR A 18 -5.73 -0.69 -4.72
N THR A 19 -4.76 -1.53 -4.37
CA THR A 19 -4.80 -2.35 -3.15
C THR A 19 -4.70 -1.47 -1.90
N ALA A 20 -3.76 -0.52 -1.85
CA ALA A 20 -3.59 0.34 -0.68
C ALA A 20 -4.85 1.15 -0.37
N VAL A 21 -5.44 1.80 -1.37
CA VAL A 21 -6.67 2.60 -1.23
C VAL A 21 -7.86 1.73 -0.80
N ASN A 22 -8.09 0.62 -1.51
CA ASN A 22 -9.30 -0.18 -1.28
C ASN A 22 -9.21 -1.05 -0.03
N LEU A 23 -8.00 -1.54 0.33
CA LEU A 23 -7.79 -2.20 1.62
C LEU A 23 -7.98 -1.22 2.78
N ALA A 24 -7.43 -0.01 2.69
CA ALA A 24 -7.62 1.02 3.72
C ALA A 24 -9.10 1.35 3.90
N ALA A 25 -9.85 1.50 2.80
CA ALA A 25 -11.29 1.75 2.83
C ALA A 25 -12.07 0.55 3.39
N ALA A 26 -11.70 -0.68 3.05
CA ALA A 26 -12.36 -1.90 3.53
C ALA A 26 -12.11 -2.11 5.04
N LEU A 27 -10.88 -1.89 5.53
CA LEU A 27 -10.58 -1.93 6.96
C LEU A 27 -11.35 -0.83 7.72
N ALA A 28 -11.50 0.35 7.13
CA ALA A 28 -12.28 1.43 7.70
C ALA A 28 -13.78 1.09 7.78
N ALA A 29 -14.31 0.36 6.79
CA ALA A 29 -15.68 -0.14 6.81
C ALA A 29 -15.92 -1.24 7.88
N GLU A 30 -14.85 -1.91 8.33
CA GLU A 30 -14.86 -2.83 9.48
C GLU A 30 -14.55 -2.08 10.81
N ASP A 31 -14.93 -0.79 10.89
CA ASP A 31 -14.79 0.08 12.07
C ASP A 31 -13.35 0.24 12.60
N LYS A 32 -12.34 0.02 11.75
CA LYS A 32 -10.96 0.30 12.13
C LYS A 32 -10.59 1.75 11.81
N LYS A 33 -9.87 2.40 12.72
CA LYS A 33 -9.22 3.69 12.42
C LYS A 33 -8.02 3.44 11.54
N VAL A 34 -8.04 3.95 10.31
CA VAL A 34 -7.01 3.69 9.29
C VAL A 34 -6.39 4.99 8.81
N LEU A 35 -5.05 5.01 8.72
CA LEU A 35 -4.30 6.03 8.01
C LEU A 35 -3.75 5.44 6.71
N LEU A 36 -4.13 6.01 5.59
CA LEU A 36 -3.49 5.76 4.30
C LEU A 36 -2.36 6.77 4.11
N VAL A 37 -1.14 6.28 3.94
CA VAL A 37 0.05 7.09 3.65
C VAL A 37 0.39 6.92 2.17
N ASP A 38 0.31 7.99 1.41
CA ASP A 38 0.70 8.00 0.01
C ASP A 38 2.19 8.37 -0.09
N ALA A 39 3.05 7.37 -0.36
CA ALA A 39 4.49 7.56 -0.49
C ALA A 39 4.94 7.60 -1.96
N ASP A 40 4.01 7.70 -2.92
CA ASP A 40 4.31 7.85 -4.35
C ASP A 40 4.20 9.33 -4.77
N PRO A 41 5.22 9.94 -5.40
CA PRO A 41 5.15 11.30 -5.94
C PRO A 41 4.03 11.51 -6.97
N GLN A 42 3.52 10.45 -7.59
CA GLN A 42 2.35 10.52 -8.48
C GLN A 42 1.05 10.85 -7.73
N ALA A 43 1.00 10.66 -6.41
CA ALA A 43 -0.12 10.95 -5.52
C ALA A 43 -1.45 10.31 -5.99
N ASN A 44 -1.37 9.07 -6.49
CA ASN A 44 -2.54 8.35 -6.98
C ASN A 44 -3.41 7.82 -5.83
N ALA A 45 -2.80 7.42 -4.69
CA ALA A 45 -3.55 7.02 -3.50
C ALA A 45 -4.30 8.22 -2.89
N THR A 46 -3.68 9.39 -2.86
CA THR A 46 -4.29 10.66 -2.45
C THR A 46 -5.54 10.96 -3.24
N SER A 47 -5.43 10.94 -4.57
CA SER A 47 -6.57 11.19 -5.47
C SER A 47 -7.64 10.11 -5.38
N GLY A 48 -7.22 8.83 -5.33
CA GLY A 48 -8.12 7.68 -5.24
C GLY A 48 -8.91 7.61 -3.93
N ALA A 49 -8.42 8.26 -2.87
CA ALA A 49 -9.12 8.40 -1.59
C ALA A 49 -10.01 9.66 -1.50
N GLY A 50 -10.19 10.38 -2.61
CA GLY A 50 -11.09 11.55 -2.68
C GLY A 50 -10.44 12.88 -2.27
N ILE A 51 -9.14 12.92 -2.06
CA ILE A 51 -8.44 14.14 -1.70
C ILE A 51 -8.07 14.93 -2.96
N VAL A 52 -8.69 16.10 -3.12
CA VAL A 52 -8.38 16.99 -4.25
C VAL A 52 -7.01 17.61 -4.06
N ARG A 53 -6.15 17.48 -5.05
CA ARG A 53 -4.82 18.11 -5.07
C ARG A 53 -4.97 19.63 -5.15
N ALA A 54 -4.61 20.34 -4.10
CA ALA A 54 -4.48 21.79 -4.10
C ALA A 54 -3.01 22.16 -3.95
N ALA A 55 -2.53 23.11 -4.76
CA ALA A 55 -1.12 23.52 -4.77
C ALA A 55 -0.60 24.08 -3.42
N SER A 56 -1.51 24.53 -2.55
CA SER A 56 -1.20 25.08 -1.23
C SER A 56 -1.29 24.08 -0.09
N ARG A 57 -1.58 22.80 -0.35
CA ARG A 57 -1.70 21.78 0.70
C ARG A 57 -0.35 21.23 1.06
N ARG A 58 -0.14 21.07 2.37
CA ARG A 58 0.98 20.32 2.92
C ARG A 58 0.84 18.83 2.59
N SER A 59 1.96 18.16 2.45
CA SER A 59 2.03 16.77 2.05
C SER A 59 3.06 15.97 2.86
N LEU A 60 3.23 14.71 2.56
CA LEU A 60 4.29 13.87 3.11
C LEU A 60 5.70 14.49 2.88
N TYR A 61 5.90 15.22 1.77
CA TYR A 61 7.14 15.93 1.51
C TYR A 61 7.46 16.92 2.63
N ASP A 62 6.50 17.76 3.05
CA ASP A 62 6.69 18.77 4.09
C ASP A 62 7.02 18.12 5.44
N ALA A 63 6.39 16.98 5.75
CA ALA A 63 6.72 16.22 6.95
C ALA A 63 8.14 15.65 6.92
N LEU A 64 8.55 15.07 5.76
CA LEU A 64 9.86 14.42 5.63
C LEU A 64 11.02 15.41 5.60
N ILE A 65 10.84 16.54 4.93
CA ILE A 65 11.93 17.50 4.66
C ILE A 65 11.88 18.70 5.59
N SER A 66 10.72 19.30 5.77
CA SER A 66 10.55 20.52 6.58
C SER A 66 10.28 20.21 8.06
N GLY A 67 10.07 18.93 8.44
CA GLY A 67 9.83 18.53 9.83
C GLY A 67 8.45 18.91 10.35
N GLU A 68 7.49 19.15 9.46
CA GLU A 68 6.13 19.50 9.86
C GLU A 68 5.42 18.31 10.52
N SER A 69 4.50 18.63 11.43
CA SER A 69 3.76 17.61 12.17
C SER A 69 2.80 16.84 11.25
N VAL A 70 2.92 15.51 11.22
CA VAL A 70 1.98 14.64 10.50
C VAL A 70 0.53 14.91 10.89
N ARG A 71 0.27 15.27 12.16
CA ARG A 71 -1.10 15.57 12.67
C ARG A 71 -1.74 16.78 12.00
N GLU A 72 -0.93 17.74 11.55
CA GLU A 72 -1.42 18.95 10.88
C GLU A 72 -1.62 18.73 9.38
N ILE A 73 -1.03 17.66 8.84
CA ILE A 73 -1.07 17.34 7.40
C ILE A 73 -2.16 16.33 7.07
N VAL A 74 -2.43 15.40 8.00
CA VAL A 74 -3.42 14.33 7.81
C VAL A 74 -4.82 14.91 7.53
N LEU A 75 -5.46 14.39 6.50
CA LEU A 75 -6.78 14.82 6.03
C LEU A 75 -7.82 13.73 6.25
N ALA A 76 -9.02 14.11 6.68
CA ALA A 76 -10.17 13.21 6.71
C ALA A 76 -10.69 12.96 5.29
N THR A 77 -11.25 11.76 5.07
CA THR A 77 -11.92 11.39 3.82
C THR A 77 -13.45 11.39 3.99
N GLU A 78 -14.18 11.00 2.94
CA GLU A 78 -15.63 10.74 3.03
C GLU A 78 -15.96 9.55 3.95
N ILE A 79 -15.00 8.63 4.21
CA ILE A 79 -15.16 7.50 5.14
C ILE A 79 -14.71 7.96 6.53
N PRO A 80 -15.60 8.00 7.54
CA PRO A 80 -15.30 8.63 8.85
C PRO A 80 -14.09 8.07 9.60
N THR A 81 -13.74 6.80 9.35
CA THR A 81 -12.64 6.09 10.01
C THR A 81 -11.39 5.98 9.13
N LEU A 82 -11.35 6.68 7.99
CA LEU A 82 -10.23 6.71 7.06
C LEU A 82 -9.65 8.13 6.95
N TRP A 83 -8.36 8.24 7.19
CA TRP A 83 -7.57 9.45 6.98
C TRP A 83 -6.47 9.21 5.96
N VAL A 84 -6.00 10.28 5.33
CA VAL A 84 -4.91 10.24 4.35
C VAL A 84 -3.79 11.18 4.79
N LEU A 85 -2.55 10.70 4.79
CA LEU A 85 -1.36 11.51 4.72
C LEU A 85 -1.02 11.68 3.23
N PRO A 86 -1.33 12.85 2.64
CA PRO A 86 -1.31 13.01 1.20
C PRO A 86 0.09 13.14 0.63
N SER A 87 0.25 12.78 -0.63
CA SER A 87 1.43 13.04 -1.45
C SER A 87 1.20 14.17 -2.45
N ASP A 88 2.29 14.67 -2.98
CA ASP A 88 2.30 15.56 -4.15
C ASP A 88 3.59 15.38 -4.97
N LYS A 89 3.69 16.11 -6.10
CA LYS A 89 4.85 16.05 -6.99
C LYS A 89 6.18 16.45 -6.33
N ASN A 90 6.14 17.25 -5.25
CA ASN A 90 7.34 17.69 -4.55
C ASN A 90 8.03 16.52 -3.83
N LEU A 91 7.26 15.45 -3.52
CA LEU A 91 7.82 14.24 -2.92
C LEU A 91 8.94 13.59 -3.76
N ALA A 92 8.97 13.83 -5.08
CA ALA A 92 10.10 13.42 -5.91
C ALA A 92 11.42 14.09 -5.47
N GLY A 93 11.36 15.34 -4.95
CA GLY A 93 12.52 16.03 -4.38
C GLY A 93 13.06 15.35 -3.13
N ALA A 94 12.19 14.73 -2.33
CA ALA A 94 12.61 14.01 -1.13
C ALA A 94 13.54 12.83 -1.45
N GLU A 95 13.44 12.19 -2.63
CA GLU A 95 14.37 11.13 -3.03
C GLU A 95 15.82 11.64 -3.14
N ILE A 96 16.01 12.91 -3.50
CA ILE A 96 17.33 13.56 -3.60
C ILE A 96 17.77 14.05 -2.23
N GLU A 97 16.90 14.81 -1.56
CA GLU A 97 17.22 15.49 -0.30
C GLU A 97 17.47 14.53 0.88
N LEU A 98 16.76 13.41 0.91
CA LEU A 98 16.97 12.39 1.95
C LEU A 98 18.30 11.65 1.78
N VAL A 99 18.86 11.54 0.57
CA VAL A 99 20.10 10.75 0.34
C VAL A 99 21.26 11.26 1.17
N GLU A 100 21.35 12.57 1.39
CA GLU A 100 22.42 13.19 2.16
C GLU A 100 22.24 13.05 3.69
N ARG A 101 21.07 12.60 4.15
CA ARG A 101 20.78 12.49 5.58
C ARG A 101 21.26 11.15 6.15
N ALA A 102 21.88 11.19 7.33
CA ALA A 102 22.31 9.99 8.04
C ALA A 102 21.14 9.04 8.40
N ASP A 103 19.94 9.60 8.60
CA ASP A 103 18.72 8.85 8.97
C ASP A 103 17.81 8.57 7.78
N ARG A 104 18.29 8.72 6.53
CA ARG A 104 17.52 8.66 5.29
C ARG A 104 16.55 7.47 5.18
N SER A 105 16.91 6.31 5.70
CA SER A 105 16.09 5.10 5.65
C SER A 105 15.04 5.01 6.77
N TYR A 106 15.12 5.88 7.78
CA TYR A 106 14.28 5.85 8.98
C TYR A 106 13.37 7.08 9.12
N ALA A 107 13.40 7.99 8.17
CA ALA A 107 12.66 9.25 8.25
C ALA A 107 11.14 9.03 8.43
N LEU A 108 10.54 8.20 7.57
CA LEU A 108 9.10 7.87 7.66
C LEU A 108 8.76 7.11 8.95
N LYS A 109 9.62 6.19 9.40
CA LYS A 109 9.43 5.46 10.65
C LYS A 109 9.34 6.41 11.86
N LYS A 110 10.22 7.41 11.90
CA LYS A 110 10.23 8.43 12.96
C LYS A 110 8.95 9.28 12.92
N LEU A 111 8.52 9.69 11.74
CA LEU A 111 7.29 10.46 11.56
C LEU A 111 6.06 9.69 12.03
N LEU A 112 5.92 8.45 11.61
CA LEU A 112 4.77 7.62 11.93
C LEU A 112 4.72 7.23 13.41
N ALA A 113 5.85 7.16 14.11
CA ALA A 113 5.89 6.89 15.55
C ALA A 113 5.04 7.89 16.36
N GLY A 114 4.97 9.15 15.93
CA GLY A 114 4.19 10.21 16.61
C GLY A 114 2.66 10.08 16.45
N VAL A 115 2.19 9.25 15.51
CA VAL A 115 0.76 9.10 15.21
C VAL A 115 0.28 7.66 15.26
N ARG A 116 1.16 6.68 15.35
CA ARG A 116 0.86 5.26 15.25
C ARG A 116 -0.24 4.79 16.21
N ASP A 117 -0.25 5.27 17.43
CA ASP A 117 -1.19 4.83 18.47
C ASP A 117 -2.62 5.39 18.30
N TYR A 118 -2.82 6.35 17.38
CA TYR A 118 -4.14 6.88 17.06
C TYR A 118 -4.91 5.99 16.07
N PHE A 119 -4.20 5.12 15.34
CA PHE A 119 -4.76 4.27 14.30
C PHE A 119 -4.65 2.78 14.68
N HIS A 120 -5.61 1.99 14.20
CA HIS A 120 -5.51 0.53 14.28
C HIS A 120 -4.60 -0.01 13.15
N TYR A 121 -4.69 0.61 11.97
CA TYR A 121 -3.87 0.28 10.80
C TYR A 121 -3.30 1.54 10.16
N ILE A 122 -2.07 1.42 9.67
CA ILE A 122 -1.44 2.41 8.79
C ILE A 122 -1.05 1.65 7.52
N ILE A 123 -1.61 2.04 6.38
CA ILE A 123 -1.35 1.43 5.07
C ILE A 123 -0.45 2.40 4.29
N ILE A 124 0.73 1.94 3.85
CA ILE A 124 1.68 2.76 3.09
C ILE A 124 1.63 2.31 1.62
N ASP A 125 1.18 3.18 0.72
CA ASP A 125 1.29 2.98 -0.73
C ASP A 125 2.70 3.36 -1.20
N CYS A 126 3.48 2.38 -1.65
CA CYS A 126 4.85 2.59 -2.08
C CYS A 126 4.95 2.76 -3.60
N PRO A 127 5.87 3.62 -4.10
CA PRO A 127 6.13 3.76 -5.53
C PRO A 127 6.66 2.45 -6.16
N PRO A 128 6.64 2.33 -7.50
CA PRO A 128 7.07 1.10 -8.20
C PRO A 128 8.60 0.90 -8.28
N SER A 129 9.36 1.71 -7.56
CA SER A 129 10.83 1.61 -7.48
C SER A 129 11.29 1.16 -6.11
N LEU A 130 12.49 0.59 -6.01
CA LEU A 130 13.15 0.35 -4.72
C LEU A 130 14.03 1.54 -4.29
N GLY A 131 13.56 2.75 -4.59
CA GLY A 131 14.18 4.00 -4.17
C GLY A 131 14.06 4.28 -2.67
N VAL A 132 14.57 5.44 -2.26
CA VAL A 132 14.59 5.87 -0.86
C VAL A 132 13.19 5.89 -0.23
N LEU A 133 12.15 6.27 -0.97
CA LEU A 133 10.77 6.30 -0.47
C LEU A 133 10.24 4.89 -0.15
N THR A 134 10.47 3.92 -1.04
CA THR A 134 10.07 2.52 -0.78
C THR A 134 10.86 1.93 0.39
N ILE A 135 12.16 2.19 0.49
CA ILE A 135 12.98 1.77 1.63
C ILE A 135 12.44 2.36 2.93
N ASN A 136 12.03 3.63 2.93
CA ASN A 136 11.38 4.26 4.09
C ASN A 136 10.07 3.58 4.46
N GLY A 137 9.22 3.26 3.48
CA GLY A 137 7.98 2.52 3.69
C GLY A 137 8.22 1.16 4.35
N LEU A 138 9.15 0.37 3.79
CA LEU A 138 9.49 -0.97 4.30
C LEU A 138 10.20 -0.93 5.67
N THR A 139 10.99 0.11 5.93
CA THR A 139 11.67 0.30 7.23
C THR A 139 10.69 0.69 8.32
N ALA A 140 9.63 1.42 7.98
CA ALA A 140 8.58 1.83 8.91
C ALA A 140 7.56 0.71 9.18
N ALA A 141 7.37 -0.22 8.25
CA ALA A 141 6.33 -1.23 8.29
C ALA A 141 6.64 -2.38 9.27
N ASP A 142 5.57 -2.97 9.82
CA ASP A 142 5.60 -4.24 10.54
C ASP A 142 5.53 -5.41 9.55
N SER A 143 4.76 -5.24 8.47
CA SER A 143 4.59 -6.26 7.45
C SER A 143 4.45 -5.67 6.04
N LEU A 144 4.69 -6.52 5.04
CA LEU A 144 4.62 -6.20 3.63
C LEU A 144 3.52 -7.01 2.96
N LEU A 145 2.55 -6.33 2.35
CA LEU A 145 1.58 -6.90 1.42
C LEU A 145 2.11 -6.72 0.00
N VAL A 146 2.18 -7.81 -0.76
CA VAL A 146 2.73 -7.83 -2.11
C VAL A 146 1.63 -8.13 -3.14
N PRO A 147 1.08 -7.13 -3.82
CA PRO A 147 0.20 -7.35 -4.96
C PRO A 147 0.98 -7.94 -6.13
N ILE A 148 0.47 -9.04 -6.71
CA ILE A 148 1.09 -9.79 -7.79
C ILE A 148 0.05 -9.98 -8.89
N GLN A 149 0.33 -9.45 -10.08
CA GLN A 149 -0.49 -9.74 -11.24
C GLN A 149 -0.21 -11.16 -11.73
N CYS A 150 -1.28 -11.92 -12.04
CA CYS A 150 -1.18 -13.30 -12.53
C CYS A 150 -0.69 -13.33 -13.99
N GLU A 151 0.61 -13.11 -14.18
CA GLU A 151 1.32 -13.11 -15.46
C GLU A 151 2.52 -14.06 -15.44
N TYR A 152 3.03 -14.41 -16.63
CA TYR A 152 4.09 -15.41 -16.82
C TYR A 152 5.33 -15.19 -15.93
N TYR A 153 5.79 -13.95 -15.77
CA TYR A 153 6.98 -13.62 -14.97
C TYR A 153 6.68 -13.36 -13.47
N ALA A 154 5.52 -13.79 -12.97
CA ALA A 154 5.13 -13.50 -11.59
C ALA A 154 6.07 -14.13 -10.55
N LEU A 155 6.44 -15.39 -10.74
CA LEU A 155 7.36 -16.13 -9.84
C LEU A 155 8.75 -15.51 -9.78
N GLU A 156 9.32 -15.16 -10.93
CA GLU A 156 10.63 -14.52 -11.02
C GLU A 156 10.66 -13.19 -10.27
N GLY A 157 9.66 -12.33 -10.53
CA GLY A 157 9.54 -11.04 -9.86
C GLY A 157 9.34 -11.13 -8.34
N VAL A 158 8.66 -12.17 -7.86
CA VAL A 158 8.53 -12.42 -6.41
C VAL A 158 9.87 -12.86 -5.82
N THR A 159 10.61 -13.73 -6.50
CA THR A 159 11.92 -14.20 -6.03
C THR A 159 12.90 -13.02 -5.88
N GLU A 160 13.01 -12.16 -6.87
CA GLU A 160 13.85 -10.95 -6.81
C GLU A 160 13.44 -10.00 -5.66
N LEU A 161 12.13 -9.84 -5.45
CA LEU A 161 11.63 -9.07 -4.33
C LEU A 161 12.05 -9.68 -2.99
N PHE A 162 11.97 -11.00 -2.82
CA PHE A 162 12.35 -11.67 -1.58
C PHE A 162 13.85 -11.56 -1.29
N ASP A 163 14.71 -11.61 -2.31
CA ASP A 163 16.15 -11.37 -2.16
C ASP A 163 16.44 -9.96 -1.65
N THR A 164 15.72 -8.97 -2.19
CA THR A 164 15.82 -7.59 -1.72
C THR A 164 15.33 -7.44 -0.29
N LEU A 165 14.21 -8.08 0.05
CA LEU A 165 13.66 -8.07 1.42
C LEU A 165 14.61 -8.72 2.42
N ALA A 166 15.30 -9.79 2.03
CA ALA A 166 16.31 -10.44 2.89
C ALA A 166 17.45 -9.49 3.26
N ARG A 167 17.92 -8.67 2.30
CA ARG A 167 18.91 -7.61 2.55
C ARG A 167 18.36 -6.52 3.46
N LEU A 168 17.17 -6.01 3.16
CA LEU A 168 16.52 -4.96 3.95
C LEU A 168 16.27 -5.41 5.40
N ARG A 169 15.81 -6.64 5.61
CA ARG A 169 15.63 -7.22 6.95
C ARG A 169 16.94 -7.23 7.73
N ARG A 170 18.00 -7.68 7.11
CA ARG A 170 19.32 -7.78 7.77
C ARG A 170 19.86 -6.42 8.19
N GLU A 171 19.64 -5.38 7.38
CA GLU A 171 20.32 -4.09 7.54
C GLU A 171 19.46 -3.03 8.22
N LEU A 172 18.13 -3.03 7.95
CA LEU A 172 17.26 -1.90 8.31
C LEU A 172 16.07 -2.28 9.19
N ASN A 173 15.39 -3.41 8.90
CA ASN A 173 14.19 -3.80 9.63
C ASN A 173 14.09 -5.32 9.87
N PRO A 174 14.80 -5.86 10.87
CA PRO A 174 14.80 -7.30 11.17
C PRO A 174 13.42 -7.88 11.52
N LYS A 175 12.48 -7.03 11.92
CA LYS A 175 11.14 -7.44 12.34
C LYS A 175 10.12 -7.44 11.20
N LEU A 176 10.47 -6.97 10.01
CA LEU A 176 9.55 -6.93 8.86
C LEU A 176 9.11 -8.35 8.49
N THR A 177 7.82 -8.60 8.50
CA THR A 177 7.22 -9.86 8.07
C THR A 177 6.55 -9.72 6.70
N ILE A 178 6.16 -10.84 6.08
CA ILE A 178 5.27 -10.83 4.91
C ILE A 178 3.84 -10.89 5.44
N GLU A 179 3.01 -9.90 5.09
CA GLU A 179 1.57 -9.93 5.36
C GLU A 179 0.89 -10.96 4.46
N GLY A 180 1.26 -10.93 3.19
CA GLY A 180 0.78 -11.88 2.21
C GLY A 180 1.14 -11.50 0.78
N LEU A 181 1.10 -12.50 -0.11
CA LEU A 181 1.16 -12.35 -1.55
C LEU A 181 -0.28 -12.31 -2.07
N LEU A 182 -0.72 -11.14 -2.56
CA LEU A 182 -2.07 -10.91 -3.03
C LEU A 182 -2.13 -11.04 -4.55
N LEU A 183 -2.85 -12.04 -5.05
CA LEU A 183 -3.09 -12.20 -6.48
C LEU A 183 -4.06 -11.13 -6.97
N THR A 184 -3.65 -10.36 -7.97
CA THR A 184 -4.43 -9.26 -8.54
C THR A 184 -4.70 -9.48 -10.02
N MET A 185 -5.73 -8.78 -10.53
CA MET A 185 -6.16 -8.88 -11.92
C MET A 185 -6.37 -10.33 -12.37
N TYR A 186 -6.80 -11.17 -11.43
CA TYR A 186 -7.06 -12.57 -11.67
C TYR A 186 -8.23 -12.73 -12.65
N ASP A 187 -8.04 -13.53 -13.70
CA ASP A 187 -9.09 -13.85 -14.68
C ASP A 187 -9.29 -15.36 -14.72
N GLU A 188 -10.38 -15.81 -14.12
CA GLU A 188 -10.76 -17.23 -14.04
C GLU A 188 -10.93 -17.90 -15.42
N ARG A 189 -11.15 -17.10 -16.47
CA ARG A 189 -11.34 -17.60 -17.84
C ARG A 189 -10.03 -17.97 -18.53
N THR A 190 -8.89 -17.62 -17.95
CA THR A 190 -7.58 -17.86 -18.54
C THR A 190 -6.82 -18.97 -17.82
N ASN A 191 -6.30 -19.93 -18.59
CA ASN A 191 -5.45 -20.99 -18.08
C ASN A 191 -4.17 -20.41 -17.43
N LEU A 192 -3.68 -19.25 -17.93
CA LEU A 192 -2.49 -18.59 -17.41
C LEU A 192 -2.68 -18.17 -15.96
N SER A 193 -3.79 -17.47 -15.63
CA SER A 193 -4.07 -17.04 -14.26
C SER A 193 -4.14 -18.23 -13.30
N SER A 194 -4.79 -19.30 -13.70
CA SER A 194 -4.92 -20.52 -12.89
C SER A 194 -3.56 -21.21 -12.69
N ALA A 195 -2.74 -21.32 -13.74
CA ALA A 195 -1.40 -21.91 -13.66
C ALA A 195 -0.48 -21.09 -12.74
N VAL A 196 -0.40 -19.77 -12.93
CA VAL A 196 0.41 -18.87 -12.10
C VAL A 196 -0.05 -18.89 -10.65
N SER A 197 -1.36 -18.88 -10.39
CA SER A 197 -1.91 -18.99 -9.04
C SER A 197 -1.49 -20.30 -8.37
N LYS A 198 -1.58 -21.41 -9.11
CA LYS A 198 -1.16 -22.73 -8.61
C LYS A 198 0.33 -22.75 -8.29
N ASP A 199 1.19 -22.31 -9.21
CA ASP A 199 2.65 -22.30 -9.03
C ASP A 199 3.06 -21.44 -7.83
N LEU A 200 2.45 -20.25 -7.65
CA LEU A 200 2.71 -19.39 -6.50
C LEU A 200 2.27 -20.05 -5.19
N ARG A 201 1.10 -20.73 -5.16
CA ARG A 201 0.62 -21.45 -3.98
C ARG A 201 1.47 -22.68 -3.65
N ASP A 202 1.91 -23.41 -4.67
CA ASP A 202 2.78 -24.57 -4.51
C ASP A 202 4.16 -24.17 -3.94
N PHE A 203 4.70 -23.00 -4.36
CA PHE A 203 6.02 -22.54 -3.95
C PHE A 203 6.01 -21.76 -2.62
N TYR A 204 5.05 -20.84 -2.42
CA TYR A 204 5.01 -19.95 -1.25
C TYR A 204 3.99 -20.37 -0.19
N GLY A 205 3.16 -21.37 -0.47
CA GLY A 205 2.23 -21.96 0.50
C GLY A 205 1.29 -20.95 1.15
N SER A 206 1.29 -20.92 2.47
CA SER A 206 0.43 -20.05 3.28
C SER A 206 0.74 -18.56 3.17
N GLN A 207 1.86 -18.17 2.55
CA GLN A 207 2.14 -16.76 2.30
C GLN A 207 1.26 -16.19 1.18
N VAL A 208 0.69 -17.03 0.29
CA VAL A 208 -0.27 -16.58 -0.71
C VAL A 208 -1.64 -16.51 -0.07
N LEU A 209 -2.21 -15.30 -0.05
CA LEU A 209 -3.53 -15.05 0.52
C LEU A 209 -4.62 -15.88 -0.19
N LYS A 210 -5.65 -16.26 0.57
CA LYS A 210 -6.81 -16.99 0.01
C LYS A 210 -7.58 -16.08 -0.94
N THR A 211 -7.77 -14.83 -0.53
CA THR A 211 -8.43 -13.79 -1.32
C THR A 211 -7.65 -13.48 -2.59
N VAL A 212 -8.36 -13.35 -3.69
CA VAL A 212 -7.83 -12.87 -4.98
C VAL A 212 -8.62 -11.64 -5.45
N ILE A 213 -7.93 -10.69 -6.06
CA ILE A 213 -8.60 -9.51 -6.64
C ILE A 213 -8.82 -9.76 -8.14
N PRO A 214 -10.06 -9.88 -8.59
CA PRO A 214 -10.36 -10.17 -9.98
C PRO A 214 -10.05 -8.98 -10.90
N ARG A 215 -9.83 -9.25 -12.18
CA ARG A 215 -9.85 -8.19 -13.19
C ARG A 215 -11.25 -7.59 -13.24
N ASN A 216 -11.37 -6.31 -12.89
CA ASN A 216 -12.66 -5.62 -12.75
C ASN A 216 -12.58 -4.19 -13.29
N VAL A 217 -13.46 -3.86 -14.23
CA VAL A 217 -13.50 -2.53 -14.87
C VAL A 217 -13.83 -1.43 -13.84
N ARG A 218 -14.70 -1.72 -12.87
CA ARG A 218 -15.09 -0.76 -11.83
C ARG A 218 -13.92 -0.34 -10.95
N LEU A 219 -12.97 -1.27 -10.66
CA LEU A 219 -11.72 -0.94 -9.97
C LEU A 219 -10.81 0.00 -10.77
N ALA A 220 -10.85 -0.09 -12.11
CA ALA A 220 -10.09 0.81 -12.97
C ALA A 220 -10.75 2.19 -13.12
N GLU A 221 -12.07 2.25 -13.08
CA GLU A 221 -12.86 3.49 -13.21
C GLU A 221 -12.87 4.32 -11.91
N ALA A 222 -13.00 3.68 -10.75
CA ALA A 222 -13.18 4.33 -9.44
C ALA A 222 -12.17 5.45 -9.15
N PRO A 223 -10.86 5.30 -9.44
CA PRO A 223 -9.87 6.36 -9.23
C PRO A 223 -10.14 7.64 -10.02
N SER A 224 -10.74 7.55 -11.23
CA SER A 224 -11.09 8.72 -12.04
C SER A 224 -12.20 9.56 -11.43
N PHE A 225 -12.97 8.99 -10.51
CA PHE A 225 -14.00 9.66 -9.71
C PHE A 225 -13.49 10.06 -8.32
N GLY A 226 -12.21 9.81 -8.00
CA GLY A 226 -11.65 10.08 -6.69
C GLY A 226 -12.29 9.25 -5.57
N LYS A 227 -12.70 8.02 -5.85
CA LYS A 227 -13.43 7.19 -4.88
C LYS A 227 -12.79 5.81 -4.73
N PRO A 228 -12.65 5.31 -3.49
CA PRO A 228 -12.48 3.88 -3.28
C PRO A 228 -13.65 3.10 -3.88
N ILE A 229 -13.41 1.83 -4.27
CA ILE A 229 -14.43 1.01 -4.93
C ILE A 229 -15.73 0.89 -4.12
N MET A 230 -15.64 0.88 -2.80
CA MET A 230 -16.79 0.77 -1.89
C MET A 230 -17.72 1.98 -1.95
N LEU A 231 -17.20 3.17 -2.27
CA LEU A 231 -17.98 4.38 -2.50
C LEU A 231 -18.42 4.54 -3.95
N TYR A 232 -17.70 3.90 -4.89
CA TYR A 232 -17.99 3.96 -6.31
C TYR A 232 -19.04 2.92 -6.74
N ASP A 233 -18.81 1.65 -6.38
CA ASP A 233 -19.71 0.53 -6.67
C ASP A 233 -19.53 -0.58 -5.62
N ASN A 234 -20.28 -0.48 -4.53
CA ASN A 234 -20.20 -1.39 -3.38
C ASN A 234 -20.71 -2.81 -3.66
N ARG A 235 -21.37 -3.04 -4.81
CA ARG A 235 -21.89 -4.34 -5.24
C ARG A 235 -20.98 -5.00 -6.28
N SER A 236 -19.90 -4.35 -6.67
CA SER A 236 -18.96 -4.92 -7.62
C SER A 236 -18.16 -6.06 -6.98
N ARG A 237 -17.78 -7.05 -7.81
CA ARG A 237 -16.84 -8.12 -7.37
C ARG A 237 -15.54 -7.55 -6.78
N GLY A 238 -15.09 -6.38 -7.27
CA GLY A 238 -13.93 -5.70 -6.73
C GLY A 238 -14.13 -5.23 -5.29
N ALA A 239 -15.30 -4.68 -4.96
CA ALA A 239 -15.64 -4.26 -3.60
C ALA A 239 -15.73 -5.47 -2.66
N GLU A 240 -16.42 -6.53 -3.08
CA GLU A 240 -16.53 -7.78 -2.33
C GLU A 240 -15.15 -8.37 -2.01
N SER A 241 -14.26 -8.46 -3.02
CA SER A 241 -12.92 -9.02 -2.83
C SER A 241 -12.04 -8.20 -1.88
N TYR A 242 -12.13 -6.87 -1.89
CA TYR A 242 -11.40 -6.06 -0.90
C TYR A 242 -11.98 -6.16 0.51
N MET A 243 -13.29 -6.38 0.66
CA MET A 243 -13.90 -6.69 1.96
C MET A 243 -13.43 -8.06 2.49
N GLU A 244 -13.35 -9.08 1.61
CA GLU A 244 -12.80 -10.39 1.95
C GLU A 244 -11.32 -10.28 2.36
N LEU A 245 -10.52 -9.50 1.62
CA LEU A 245 -9.13 -9.23 1.97
C LEU A 245 -9.00 -8.57 3.35
N ALA A 246 -9.82 -7.58 3.66
CA ALA A 246 -9.82 -6.93 4.96
C ALA A 246 -10.13 -7.93 6.08
N LYS A 247 -11.13 -8.79 5.90
CA LYS A 247 -11.47 -9.85 6.87
C LYS A 247 -10.34 -10.87 7.04
N GLU A 248 -9.67 -11.26 5.95
CA GLU A 248 -8.52 -12.17 6.00
C GLU A 248 -7.36 -11.55 6.81
N ILE A 249 -7.06 -10.27 6.59
CA ILE A 249 -6.03 -9.53 7.35
C ILE A 249 -6.41 -9.35 8.81
N LEU A 250 -7.68 -9.10 9.11
CA LEU A 250 -8.18 -8.98 10.48
C LEU A 250 -8.11 -10.32 11.24
N GLY A 251 -8.26 -11.44 10.55
CA GLY A 251 -8.14 -12.79 11.12
C GLY A 251 -6.70 -13.20 11.44
N HIS A 252 -5.71 -12.49 10.93
CA HIS A 252 -4.27 -12.74 11.19
C HIS A 252 -3.70 -11.81 12.28
N GLY A 253 -4.52 -10.97 12.91
CA GLY A 253 -4.14 -9.98 13.92
C GLY A 253 -4.46 -10.39 15.35
#